data_05f3b90a4ed1623ee4a744a46aa43c43
#
_entry.id   05f3b90a4ed1623ee4a744a46aa43c43
#
_cell.length_a   1.000
_cell.length_b   1.000
_cell.length_c   1.000
_cell.angle_alpha   90.00
_cell.angle_beta   90.00
_cell.angle_gamma   90.00
#
_symmetry.space_group_name_H-M   'P 1'
#
loop_
_entity.id
_entity.type
_entity.pdbx_description
1 polymer ?
#
loop_
_entity_poly.entity_id
_entity_poly.type
_entity_poly.pdbx_seq_one_letter_code
_entity_poly.pdbx_strand_id
1 'polypeptide(L)'
;MVGWRKEKKFSLIFLICTGLMCIFFILPGEFIYRFIKNVNSIVFMGIYFGVFGVILLVGLCLAAIIEKQKIEPKAWGISAVCVIALVLAGMLFEFLYELGGEKIRIATDKYIFLIDNSGSMEENDPSQQRIAAVRRILENQEEDVQYAVYTFGMEVGCVREMGPISEGTEELEIAPGGQTPIVTMLRYLQQEFEDGALKEPESTQVILLTDGYATDNGWFGWKINRPLNYFSKKHIPVSTVGLGEADGQLLEKIADKTDGINVMVSDVEQLKEAMQSAIVRKDMSRNLLSYRESVAMPWLYVLMRILFITILGIIAMIEKLVIVNNMESQGLILFVSAIGSLAAGILLEVGINVLSMPETVMRLIAAVAMGITPAYVIKTNTYHPYSLDEDEFGEYGSYSGSGGMRVN
;
A
#
# COMPACT_ATOMS: atom_id res chain seq x y z
N MET A 1 -17.78 38.66 -35.10
CA MET A 1 -17.72 37.26 -34.59
C MET A 1 -16.78 37.23 -33.39
N VAL A 2 -17.33 37.17 -32.19
CA VAL A 2 -16.55 37.17 -30.95
C VAL A 2 -16.14 35.72 -30.68
N GLY A 3 -14.86 35.43 -30.86
CA GLY A 3 -14.32 34.10 -30.64
C GLY A 3 -14.14 33.84 -29.16
N TRP A 4 -14.86 32.88 -28.59
CA TRP A 4 -14.68 32.37 -27.26
C TRP A 4 -13.39 31.56 -27.20
N ARG A 5 -12.32 32.13 -26.67
CA ARG A 5 -11.06 31.40 -26.43
C ARG A 5 -11.10 30.79 -25.04
N LYS A 6 -11.45 29.50 -24.95
CA LYS A 6 -11.29 28.71 -23.70
C LYS A 6 -9.80 28.45 -23.46
N GLU A 7 -9.17 29.22 -22.60
CA GLU A 7 -7.84 28.88 -22.14
C GLU A 7 -7.93 27.78 -21.07
N LYS A 8 -7.61 26.56 -21.46
CA LYS A 8 -7.37 25.47 -20.53
C LYS A 8 -5.98 25.69 -19.92
N LYS A 9 -5.89 26.14 -18.68
CA LYS A 9 -4.62 26.19 -17.96
C LYS A 9 -4.51 24.97 -17.05
N PHE A 10 -3.58 24.09 -17.39
CA PHE A 10 -3.06 23.07 -16.48
C PHE A 10 -2.04 23.79 -15.58
N SER A 11 -2.27 23.77 -14.25
CA SER A 11 -1.30 24.35 -13.32
C SER A 11 -0.29 23.30 -12.90
N LEU A 12 0.90 23.39 -13.49
CA LEU A 12 2.05 22.56 -13.13
C LEU A 12 2.46 22.76 -11.67
N ILE A 13 2.25 23.98 -11.12
CA ILE A 13 2.59 24.31 -9.74
C ILE A 13 1.74 23.50 -8.76
N PHE A 14 0.42 23.43 -8.99
CA PHE A 14 -0.46 22.59 -8.16
C PHE A 14 -0.07 21.12 -8.26
N LEU A 15 0.24 20.60 -9.45
CA LEU A 15 0.67 19.22 -9.62
C LEU A 15 1.94 18.92 -8.82
N ILE A 16 2.94 19.79 -8.94
CA ILE A 16 4.22 19.60 -8.25
C ILE A 16 4.03 19.68 -6.73
N CYS A 17 3.36 20.73 -6.24
CA CYS A 17 3.18 20.92 -4.80
C CYS A 17 2.35 19.79 -4.18
N THR A 18 1.21 19.43 -4.74
CA THR A 18 0.36 18.36 -4.21
C THR A 18 1.01 16.99 -4.37
N GLY A 19 1.65 16.71 -5.50
CA GLY A 19 2.36 15.46 -5.73
C GLY A 19 3.53 15.26 -4.79
N LEU A 20 4.38 16.30 -4.58
CA LEU A 20 5.48 16.24 -3.61
C LEU A 20 4.98 16.03 -2.18
N MET A 21 3.86 16.67 -1.79
CA MET A 21 3.29 16.49 -0.46
C MET A 21 2.71 15.09 -0.27
N CYS A 22 2.08 14.49 -1.30
CA CYS A 22 1.65 13.10 -1.25
C CYS A 22 2.83 12.14 -1.10
N ILE A 23 3.93 12.35 -1.84
CA ILE A 23 5.17 11.58 -1.70
C ILE A 23 5.76 11.75 -0.31
N PHE A 24 5.85 12.99 0.16
CA PHE A 24 6.37 13.31 1.49
C PHE A 24 5.55 12.66 2.61
N PHE A 25 4.27 12.45 2.41
CA PHE A 25 3.42 11.76 3.38
C PHE A 25 3.59 10.24 3.32
N ILE A 26 3.58 9.64 2.12
CA ILE A 26 3.60 8.17 1.98
C ILE A 26 4.88 7.56 2.55
N LEU A 27 6.05 8.13 2.27
CA LEU A 27 7.32 7.56 2.72
C LEU A 27 7.45 7.48 4.25
N PRO A 28 7.27 8.57 5.03
CA PRO A 28 7.25 8.47 6.49
C PRO A 28 5.99 7.79 7.02
N GLY A 29 4.87 7.84 6.31
CA GLY A 29 3.64 7.14 6.68
C GLY A 29 3.82 5.62 6.71
N GLU A 30 4.50 5.03 5.75
CA GLU A 30 4.88 3.61 5.74
C GLU A 30 5.78 3.25 6.93
N PHE A 31 6.71 4.14 7.27
CA PHE A 31 7.58 3.96 8.43
C PHE A 31 6.78 4.01 9.74
N ILE A 32 5.93 5.01 9.93
CA ILE A 32 5.09 5.16 11.13
C ILE A 32 4.15 3.95 11.27
N TYR A 33 3.56 3.48 10.18
CA TYR A 33 2.68 2.32 10.18
C TYR A 33 3.34 1.06 10.75
N ARG A 34 4.62 0.84 10.48
CA ARG A 34 5.38 -0.30 11.00
C ARG A 34 5.59 -0.25 12.52
N PHE A 35 5.69 0.96 13.10
CA PHE A 35 5.97 1.13 14.52
C PHE A 35 4.72 1.14 15.42
N ILE A 36 3.53 1.37 14.87
CA ILE A 36 2.30 1.55 15.68
C ILE A 36 1.47 0.26 15.70
N LYS A 37 2.11 -0.89 15.93
CA LYS A 37 1.41 -2.20 16.00
C LYS A 37 0.45 -2.35 17.20
N ASN A 38 0.53 -1.49 18.22
CA ASN A 38 -0.22 -1.61 19.48
C ASN A 38 -1.39 -0.63 19.61
N VAL A 39 -1.71 0.16 18.59
CA VAL A 39 -2.82 1.11 18.61
C VAL A 39 -4.04 0.49 17.92
N ASN A 40 -5.24 0.79 18.43
CA ASN A 40 -6.48 0.40 17.76
C ASN A 40 -6.47 0.88 16.31
N SER A 41 -6.66 -0.04 15.35
CA SER A 41 -6.52 0.24 13.92
C SER A 41 -7.49 1.29 13.42
N ILE A 42 -8.72 1.34 13.93
CA ILE A 42 -9.73 2.35 13.57
C ILE A 42 -9.25 3.75 13.93
N VAL A 43 -8.76 3.93 15.15
CA VAL A 43 -8.23 5.23 15.63
C VAL A 43 -7.00 5.60 14.84
N PHE A 44 -6.10 4.65 14.60
CA PHE A 44 -4.90 4.86 13.82
C PHE A 44 -5.21 5.34 12.40
N MET A 45 -6.14 4.67 11.70
CA MET A 45 -6.54 5.05 10.34
C MET A 45 -7.16 6.45 10.28
N GLY A 46 -7.94 6.82 11.30
CA GLY A 46 -8.45 8.18 11.41
C GLY A 46 -7.33 9.21 11.51
N ILE A 47 -6.37 9.00 12.40
CA ILE A 47 -5.22 9.89 12.57
C ILE A 47 -4.35 9.92 11.30
N TYR A 48 -4.08 8.77 10.71
CA TYR A 48 -3.28 8.65 9.49
C TYR A 48 -3.84 9.48 8.34
N PHE A 49 -5.13 9.35 8.03
CA PHE A 49 -5.77 10.13 6.98
C PHE A 49 -6.04 11.59 7.37
N GLY A 50 -6.18 11.89 8.66
CA GLY A 50 -6.22 13.26 9.15
C GLY A 50 -4.88 13.99 8.92
N VAL A 51 -3.75 13.36 9.23
CA VAL A 51 -2.41 13.89 8.95
C VAL A 51 -2.20 14.04 7.44
N PHE A 52 -2.64 13.09 6.64
CA PHE A 52 -2.64 13.22 5.19
C PHE A 52 -3.38 14.46 4.71
N GLY A 53 -4.59 14.70 5.22
CA GLY A 53 -5.39 15.89 4.88
C GLY A 53 -4.68 17.19 5.24
N VAL A 54 -4.04 17.27 6.41
CA VAL A 54 -3.26 18.46 6.82
C VAL A 54 -2.07 18.69 5.89
N ILE A 55 -1.33 17.65 5.55
CA ILE A 55 -0.17 17.75 4.63
C ILE A 55 -0.63 18.17 3.23
N LEU A 56 -1.75 17.62 2.74
CA LEU A 56 -2.34 18.03 1.47
C LEU A 56 -2.76 19.50 1.49
N LEU A 57 -3.42 19.95 2.56
CA LEU A 57 -3.80 21.35 2.77
C LEU A 57 -2.59 22.29 2.68
N VAL A 58 -1.48 21.92 3.33
CA VAL A 58 -0.23 22.68 3.25
C VAL A 58 0.25 22.77 1.81
N GLY A 59 0.23 21.67 1.06
CA GLY A 59 0.60 21.64 -0.36
C GLY A 59 -0.26 22.56 -1.23
N LEU A 60 -1.58 22.54 -1.01
CA LEU A 60 -2.53 23.38 -1.71
C LEU A 60 -2.34 24.87 -1.39
N CYS A 61 -2.10 25.20 -0.11
CA CYS A 61 -1.81 26.57 0.32
C CYS A 61 -0.49 27.09 -0.29
N LEU A 62 0.56 26.27 -0.30
CA LEU A 62 1.83 26.63 -0.94
C LEU A 62 1.64 26.90 -2.45
N ALA A 63 0.91 26.03 -3.16
CA ALA A 63 0.61 26.23 -4.56
C ALA A 63 -0.17 27.54 -4.81
N ALA A 64 -1.18 27.82 -3.97
CA ALA A 64 -1.97 29.05 -4.07
C ALA A 64 -1.12 30.31 -3.83
N ILE A 65 -0.21 30.28 -2.85
CA ILE A 65 0.70 31.38 -2.57
C ILE A 65 1.65 31.63 -3.74
N ILE A 66 2.25 30.58 -4.31
CA ILE A 66 3.16 30.68 -5.45
C ILE A 66 2.42 31.25 -6.67
N GLU A 67 1.16 30.87 -6.88
CA GLU A 67 0.31 31.43 -7.95
C GLU A 67 -0.28 32.80 -7.61
N LYS A 68 0.07 33.39 -6.45
CA LYS A 68 -0.42 34.69 -5.96
C LYS A 68 -1.95 34.75 -5.86
N GLN A 69 -2.59 33.64 -5.53
CA GLN A 69 -4.03 33.59 -5.30
C GLN A 69 -4.35 34.04 -3.88
N LYS A 70 -5.47 34.78 -3.72
CA LYS A 70 -5.95 35.20 -2.39
C LYS A 70 -6.78 34.08 -1.78
N ILE A 71 -6.34 33.59 -0.61
CA ILE A 71 -7.08 32.62 0.20
C ILE A 71 -8.09 33.39 1.06
N GLU A 72 -9.36 33.08 0.92
CA GLU A 72 -10.40 33.69 1.72
C GLU A 72 -10.42 33.15 3.16
N PRO A 73 -10.72 33.95 4.20
CA PRO A 73 -10.81 33.46 5.57
C PRO A 73 -11.81 32.30 5.76
N LYS A 74 -12.88 32.26 4.99
CA LYS A 74 -13.88 31.17 5.01
C LYS A 74 -13.30 29.83 4.56
N ALA A 75 -12.24 29.83 3.73
CA ALA A 75 -11.59 28.62 3.26
C ALA A 75 -11.04 27.78 4.40
N TRP A 76 -10.50 28.41 5.44
CA TRP A 76 -9.93 27.68 6.60
C TRP A 76 -10.97 26.87 7.36
N GLY A 77 -12.19 27.40 7.54
CA GLY A 77 -13.28 26.66 8.19
C GLY A 77 -13.69 25.42 7.39
N ILE A 78 -13.82 25.56 6.07
CA ILE A 78 -14.22 24.44 5.21
C ILE A 78 -13.08 23.40 5.08
N SER A 79 -11.82 23.86 4.99
CA SER A 79 -10.67 22.94 4.99
C SER A 79 -10.57 22.15 6.30
N ALA A 80 -10.85 22.77 7.44
CA ALA A 80 -10.94 22.03 8.71
C ALA A 80 -12.02 20.95 8.69
N VAL A 81 -13.19 21.24 8.10
CA VAL A 81 -14.25 20.24 7.91
C VAL A 81 -13.78 19.13 6.96
N CYS A 82 -13.05 19.44 5.90
CA CYS A 82 -12.49 18.44 4.99
C CYS A 82 -11.50 17.50 5.70
N VAL A 83 -10.60 18.04 6.54
CA VAL A 83 -9.68 17.22 7.35
C VAL A 83 -10.45 16.33 8.32
N ILE A 84 -11.47 16.85 9.00
CA ILE A 84 -12.33 16.04 9.88
C ILE A 84 -13.06 14.95 9.08
N ALA A 85 -13.53 15.26 7.87
CA ALA A 85 -14.17 14.28 6.99
C ALA A 85 -13.20 13.17 6.58
N LEU A 86 -11.91 13.47 6.36
CA LEU A 86 -10.87 12.47 6.09
C LEU A 86 -10.62 11.56 7.30
N VAL A 87 -10.58 12.13 8.51
CA VAL A 87 -10.46 11.35 9.76
C VAL A 87 -11.64 10.39 9.88
N LEU A 88 -12.87 10.89 9.74
CA LEU A 88 -14.08 10.09 9.87
C LEU A 88 -14.19 9.03 8.76
N ALA A 89 -13.81 9.37 7.53
CA ALA A 89 -13.78 8.40 6.42
C ALA A 89 -12.77 7.29 6.70
N GLY A 90 -11.55 7.60 7.15
CA GLY A 90 -10.54 6.62 7.53
C GLY A 90 -11.06 5.68 8.63
N MET A 91 -11.64 6.23 9.69
CA MET A 91 -12.23 5.44 10.79
C MET A 91 -13.39 4.56 10.32
N LEU A 92 -14.31 5.11 9.52
CA LEU A 92 -15.48 4.38 9.03
C LEU A 92 -15.08 3.22 8.11
N PHE A 93 -14.20 3.46 7.15
CA PHE A 93 -13.78 2.42 6.21
C PHE A 93 -12.96 1.34 6.91
N GLU A 94 -12.12 1.68 7.88
CA GLU A 94 -11.42 0.70 8.70
C GLU A 94 -12.40 -0.14 9.52
N PHE A 95 -13.38 0.49 10.16
CA PHE A 95 -14.44 -0.22 10.89
C PHE A 95 -15.21 -1.19 9.98
N LEU A 96 -15.61 -0.73 8.80
CA LEU A 96 -16.28 -1.59 7.81
C LEU A 96 -15.37 -2.73 7.33
N TYR A 97 -14.09 -2.48 7.23
CA TYR A 97 -13.08 -3.46 6.84
C TYR A 97 -12.92 -4.56 7.90
N GLU A 98 -13.00 -4.20 9.18
CA GLU A 98 -12.95 -5.15 10.29
C GLU A 98 -14.24 -5.95 10.47
N LEU A 99 -15.41 -5.40 10.13
CA LEU A 99 -16.71 -6.08 10.29
C LEU A 99 -16.83 -7.39 9.50
N GLY A 100 -16.15 -7.52 8.37
CA GLY A 100 -16.16 -8.72 7.53
C GLY A 100 -15.15 -9.78 7.95
N GLY A 101 -14.44 -9.57 9.03
CA GLY A 101 -13.39 -10.48 9.51
C GLY A 101 -13.94 -11.65 10.29
N GLU A 102 -14.45 -12.69 9.65
CA GLU A 102 -14.46 -14.00 10.29
C GLU A 102 -13.01 -14.40 10.60
N LYS A 103 -12.72 -14.55 11.90
CA LYS A 103 -11.48 -15.19 12.35
C LYS A 103 -11.59 -16.68 12.01
N ILE A 104 -11.23 -17.04 10.79
CA ILE A 104 -11.15 -18.43 10.40
C ILE A 104 -9.94 -19.01 11.15
N ARG A 105 -10.19 -19.62 12.30
CA ARG A 105 -9.20 -20.48 12.97
C ARG A 105 -9.21 -21.82 12.25
N ILE A 106 -8.39 -21.95 11.22
CA ILE A 106 -8.14 -23.25 10.62
C ILE A 106 -7.11 -23.92 11.51
N ALA A 107 -7.44 -25.10 12.04
CA ALA A 107 -6.46 -25.91 12.74
C ALA A 107 -5.32 -26.25 11.78
N THR A 108 -4.09 -26.03 12.19
CA THR A 108 -2.91 -26.41 11.41
C THR A 108 -2.61 -27.87 11.72
N ASP A 109 -2.69 -28.71 10.73
CA ASP A 109 -2.36 -30.14 10.81
C ASP A 109 -1.17 -30.52 9.92
N LYS A 110 -0.66 -29.54 9.13
CA LYS A 110 0.47 -29.70 8.22
C LYS A 110 1.51 -28.61 8.39
N TYR A 111 2.75 -29.01 8.63
CA TYR A 111 3.88 -28.08 8.73
C TYR A 111 4.88 -28.33 7.61
N ILE A 112 5.35 -27.25 6.99
CA ILE A 112 6.44 -27.29 6.02
C ILE A 112 7.60 -26.46 6.55
N PHE A 113 8.70 -27.09 6.82
CA PHE A 113 9.91 -26.43 7.26
C PHE A 113 10.80 -26.15 6.06
N LEU A 114 11.14 -24.87 5.84
CA LEU A 114 12.12 -24.42 4.86
C LEU A 114 13.38 -24.05 5.62
N ILE A 115 14.40 -24.88 5.54
CA ILE A 115 15.62 -24.77 6.33
C ILE A 115 16.75 -24.25 5.45
N ASP A 116 17.31 -23.11 5.85
CA ASP A 116 18.53 -22.60 5.25
C ASP A 116 19.71 -23.54 5.51
N ASN A 117 20.33 -23.93 4.42
CA ASN A 117 21.54 -24.75 4.43
C ASN A 117 22.65 -24.09 3.60
N SER A 118 22.66 -22.73 3.54
CA SER A 118 23.70 -21.92 2.91
C SER A 118 25.04 -22.01 3.65
N GLY A 119 26.10 -21.51 3.02
CA GLY A 119 27.45 -21.58 3.58
C GLY A 119 27.62 -20.87 4.93
N SER A 120 26.85 -19.80 5.20
CA SER A 120 26.86 -19.07 6.48
C SER A 120 26.41 -19.93 7.67
N MET A 121 25.52 -20.91 7.42
CA MET A 121 25.06 -21.83 8.46
C MET A 121 26.15 -22.71 9.05
N GLU A 122 27.28 -22.89 8.35
CA GLU A 122 28.45 -23.62 8.90
C GLU A 122 29.07 -22.88 10.09
N GLU A 123 29.05 -21.52 10.04
CA GLU A 123 29.59 -20.67 11.11
C GLU A 123 28.52 -20.35 12.16
N ASN A 124 27.28 -20.08 11.76
CA ASN A 124 26.21 -19.60 12.64
C ASN A 124 25.47 -20.73 13.38
N ASP A 125 25.43 -21.94 12.82
CA ASP A 125 24.82 -23.12 13.43
C ASP A 125 25.66 -24.41 13.23
N PRO A 126 26.93 -24.44 13.68
CA PRO A 126 27.84 -25.59 13.50
C PRO A 126 27.32 -26.89 14.13
N SER A 127 26.51 -26.78 15.16
CA SER A 127 25.91 -27.93 15.86
C SER A 127 24.56 -28.38 15.33
N GLN A 128 24.12 -27.78 14.21
CA GLN A 128 22.84 -28.10 13.56
C GLN A 128 21.63 -28.00 14.49
N GLN A 129 21.59 -27.00 15.35
CA GLN A 129 20.48 -26.79 16.29
C GLN A 129 19.15 -26.47 15.57
N ARG A 130 19.22 -25.96 14.32
CA ARG A 130 18.05 -25.84 13.46
C ARG A 130 17.29 -27.13 13.27
N ILE A 131 18.00 -28.25 13.10
CA ILE A 131 17.41 -29.58 12.95
C ILE A 131 16.85 -30.09 14.27
N ALA A 132 17.62 -29.90 15.37
CA ALA A 132 17.15 -30.21 16.70
C ALA A 132 15.90 -29.42 17.09
N ALA A 133 15.80 -28.15 16.65
CA ALA A 133 14.63 -27.33 16.89
C ALA A 133 13.38 -27.83 16.11
N VAL A 134 13.52 -28.22 14.84
CA VAL A 134 12.43 -28.86 14.08
C VAL A 134 11.96 -30.13 14.79
N ARG A 135 12.88 -31.01 15.15
CA ARG A 135 12.58 -32.26 15.85
C ARG A 135 11.82 -32.01 17.17
N ARG A 136 12.26 -31.04 17.95
CA ARG A 136 11.60 -30.66 19.19
C ARG A 136 10.21 -30.08 19.05
N ILE A 137 9.96 -29.36 17.95
CA ILE A 137 8.63 -28.87 17.60
C ILE A 137 7.71 -30.07 17.37
N LEU A 138 8.13 -30.99 16.54
CA LEU A 138 7.35 -32.16 16.18
C LEU A 138 7.02 -33.05 17.36
N GLU A 139 7.97 -33.22 18.32
CA GLU A 139 7.76 -33.97 19.56
C GLU A 139 6.62 -33.41 20.43
N ASN A 140 6.29 -32.13 20.29
CA ASN A 140 5.25 -31.46 21.07
C ASN A 140 3.90 -31.35 20.34
N GLN A 141 3.78 -31.89 19.10
CA GLN A 141 2.55 -31.90 18.32
C GLN A 141 1.77 -33.20 18.54
N GLU A 142 0.49 -33.19 18.14
CA GLU A 142 -0.36 -34.37 18.13
C GLU A 142 0.09 -35.36 17.06
N GLU A 143 -0.17 -36.66 17.26
CA GLU A 143 0.28 -37.71 16.35
C GLU A 143 -0.27 -37.64 14.94
N ASP A 144 -1.41 -36.96 14.75
CA ASP A 144 -2.08 -36.79 13.45
C ASP A 144 -1.45 -35.69 12.57
N VAL A 145 -0.50 -34.92 13.12
CA VAL A 145 0.16 -33.85 12.39
C VAL A 145 1.11 -34.41 11.34
N GLN A 146 1.05 -33.82 10.13
CA GLN A 146 1.95 -34.14 9.03
C GLN A 146 3.01 -33.05 8.86
N TYR A 147 4.19 -33.44 8.40
CA TYR A 147 5.24 -32.48 8.12
C TYR A 147 6.07 -32.85 6.90
N ALA A 148 6.63 -31.81 6.26
CA ALA A 148 7.62 -31.92 5.20
C ALA A 148 8.83 -31.00 5.51
N VAL A 149 9.99 -31.36 5.01
CA VAL A 149 11.21 -30.58 5.17
C VAL A 149 11.85 -30.32 3.82
N TYR A 150 12.06 -29.07 3.53
CA TYR A 150 12.78 -28.60 2.35
C TYR A 150 14.02 -27.83 2.78
N THR A 151 15.06 -27.89 1.99
CA THR A 151 16.28 -27.13 2.22
C THR A 151 16.63 -26.29 1.01
N PHE A 152 17.32 -25.20 1.28
CA PHE A 152 17.88 -24.33 0.25
C PHE A 152 19.29 -23.87 0.64
N GLY A 153 20.12 -23.77 -0.36
CA GLY A 153 21.54 -23.47 -0.21
C GLY A 153 22.25 -23.70 -1.55
N MET A 154 23.10 -24.72 -1.63
CA MET A 154 23.69 -25.15 -2.91
C MET A 154 22.62 -25.65 -3.88
N GLU A 155 21.66 -26.38 -3.38
CA GLU A 155 20.48 -26.88 -4.10
C GLU A 155 19.21 -26.52 -3.32
N VAL A 156 18.09 -26.43 -4.07
CA VAL A 156 16.76 -26.26 -3.50
C VAL A 156 15.98 -27.51 -3.73
N GLY A 157 15.44 -28.13 -2.70
CA GLY A 157 14.72 -29.38 -2.85
C GLY A 157 14.06 -29.89 -1.58
N CYS A 158 13.26 -30.95 -1.77
CA CYS A 158 12.61 -31.67 -0.71
C CYS A 158 13.61 -32.69 -0.11
N VAL A 159 13.79 -32.62 1.20
CA VAL A 159 14.60 -33.59 1.97
C VAL A 159 13.71 -34.67 2.55
N ARG A 160 12.52 -34.27 2.99
CA ARG A 160 11.48 -35.17 3.48
C ARG A 160 10.14 -34.77 2.88
N GLU A 161 9.50 -35.70 2.21
CA GLU A 161 8.14 -35.54 1.71
C GLU A 161 7.13 -35.45 2.85
N MET A 162 5.92 -34.91 2.54
CA MET A 162 4.85 -34.78 3.50
C MET A 162 4.42 -36.14 4.03
N GLY A 163 4.53 -36.32 5.33
CA GLY A 163 4.18 -37.57 6.02
C GLY A 163 3.90 -37.34 7.50
N PRO A 164 3.32 -38.35 8.17
CA PRO A 164 2.99 -38.27 9.60
C PRO A 164 4.23 -38.24 10.48
N ILE A 165 4.12 -37.64 11.66
CA ILE A 165 5.22 -37.57 12.65
C ILE A 165 5.64 -38.96 13.09
N SER A 166 4.72 -39.92 13.14
CA SER A 166 4.96 -41.29 13.58
C SER A 166 5.98 -42.06 12.72
N GLU A 167 6.26 -41.62 11.49
CA GLU A 167 7.33 -42.22 10.65
C GLU A 167 8.75 -41.86 11.09
N GLY A 168 8.87 -41.06 12.13
CA GLY A 168 10.14 -40.63 12.68
C GLY A 168 10.75 -39.42 11.95
N THR A 169 11.70 -38.80 12.62
CA THR A 169 12.55 -37.76 12.03
C THR A 169 13.83 -38.44 11.54
N GLU A 170 13.90 -38.71 10.22
CA GLU A 170 15.13 -39.14 9.59
C GLU A 170 16.26 -38.14 9.81
N GLU A 171 17.51 -38.60 9.74
CA GLU A 171 18.66 -37.71 9.88
C GLU A 171 18.69 -36.70 8.74
N LEU A 172 18.37 -35.45 9.07
CA LEU A 172 18.37 -34.32 8.13
C LEU A 172 19.77 -33.72 7.97
N GLU A 173 20.80 -34.54 8.07
CA GLU A 173 22.20 -34.11 7.95
C GLU A 173 22.52 -33.79 6.50
N ILE A 174 22.50 -32.49 6.17
CA ILE A 174 22.92 -31.97 4.86
C ILE A 174 24.10 -31.04 5.12
N ALA A 175 25.19 -31.23 4.38
CA ALA A 175 26.35 -30.35 4.47
C ALA A 175 25.98 -28.92 4.03
N PRO A 176 26.27 -27.88 4.85
CA PRO A 176 26.01 -26.51 4.50
C PRO A 176 26.82 -26.11 3.24
N GLY A 177 26.23 -25.22 2.43
CA GLY A 177 26.92 -24.69 1.26
C GLY A 177 26.04 -23.85 0.33
N GLY A 178 26.68 -23.09 -0.53
CA GLY A 178 25.98 -22.27 -1.51
C GLY A 178 25.50 -20.92 -1.02
N GLN A 179 24.51 -20.37 -1.70
CA GLN A 179 23.91 -19.07 -1.43
C GLN A 179 22.57 -19.25 -0.66
N THR A 180 21.87 -18.13 -0.47
CA THR A 180 20.57 -18.10 0.24
C THR A 180 19.42 -17.77 -0.73
N PRO A 181 18.98 -18.72 -1.60
CA PRO A 181 18.00 -18.47 -2.65
C PRO A 181 16.55 -18.57 -2.13
N ILE A 182 16.14 -17.65 -1.24
CA ILE A 182 14.82 -17.64 -0.61
C ILE A 182 13.68 -17.54 -1.64
N VAL A 183 13.82 -16.70 -2.67
CA VAL A 183 12.79 -16.52 -3.70
C VAL A 183 12.62 -17.80 -4.51
N THR A 184 13.71 -18.45 -4.87
CA THR A 184 13.70 -19.72 -5.60
C THR A 184 13.05 -20.81 -4.77
N MET A 185 13.35 -20.88 -3.47
CA MET A 185 12.73 -21.84 -2.55
C MET A 185 11.21 -21.64 -2.46
N LEU A 186 10.76 -20.41 -2.26
CA LEU A 186 9.33 -20.11 -2.19
C LEU A 186 8.61 -20.39 -3.52
N ARG A 187 9.27 -20.19 -4.67
CA ARG A 187 8.70 -20.56 -5.98
C ARG A 187 8.65 -22.07 -6.18
N TYR A 188 9.66 -22.77 -5.73
CA TYR A 188 9.68 -24.23 -5.77
C TYR A 188 8.49 -24.77 -4.96
N LEU A 189 8.31 -24.30 -3.73
CA LEU A 189 7.16 -24.68 -2.91
C LEU A 189 5.82 -24.29 -3.53
N GLN A 190 5.71 -23.11 -4.16
CA GLN A 190 4.53 -22.73 -4.92
C GLN A 190 4.22 -23.76 -6.02
N GLN A 191 5.23 -24.20 -6.76
CA GLN A 191 5.06 -25.17 -7.82
C GLN A 191 4.62 -26.55 -7.29
N GLU A 192 5.15 -27.00 -6.16
CA GLU A 192 4.71 -28.24 -5.50
C GLU A 192 3.20 -28.22 -5.16
N PHE A 193 2.68 -27.06 -4.73
CA PHE A 193 1.23 -26.90 -4.52
C PHE A 193 0.45 -26.82 -5.83
N GLU A 194 0.97 -26.15 -6.86
CA GLU A 194 0.30 -26.02 -8.16
C GLU A 194 0.25 -27.35 -8.91
N ASP A 195 1.29 -28.15 -8.81
CA ASP A 195 1.40 -29.48 -9.43
C ASP A 195 0.63 -30.57 -8.63
N GLY A 196 0.15 -30.22 -7.43
CA GLY A 196 -0.64 -31.11 -6.57
C GLY A 196 0.16 -32.14 -5.80
N ALA A 197 1.48 -32.00 -5.72
CA ALA A 197 2.35 -32.78 -4.84
C ALA A 197 2.04 -32.49 -3.37
N LEU A 198 1.80 -31.20 -3.04
CA LEU A 198 1.29 -30.77 -1.75
C LEU A 198 -0.21 -30.49 -1.85
N LYS A 199 -0.96 -31.04 -0.88
CA LYS A 199 -2.43 -30.93 -0.82
C LYS A 199 -2.88 -30.11 0.38
N GLU A 200 -4.12 -29.60 0.32
CA GLU A 200 -4.80 -28.90 1.42
C GLU A 200 -3.99 -27.70 1.95
N PRO A 201 -3.78 -26.70 1.09
CA PRO A 201 -3.02 -25.51 1.49
C PRO A 201 -3.62 -24.78 2.71
N GLU A 202 -4.92 -24.91 2.92
CA GLU A 202 -5.67 -24.19 3.97
C GLU A 202 -5.29 -24.62 5.38
N SER A 203 -4.92 -25.90 5.59
CA SER A 203 -4.47 -26.44 6.87
C SER A 203 -2.94 -26.42 7.03
N THR A 204 -2.22 -25.90 6.05
CA THR A 204 -0.76 -25.90 6.01
C THR A 204 -0.17 -24.60 6.56
N GLN A 205 0.91 -24.70 7.32
CA GLN A 205 1.75 -23.58 7.75
C GLN A 205 3.19 -23.82 7.33
N VAL A 206 3.82 -22.78 6.79
CA VAL A 206 5.22 -22.80 6.38
C VAL A 206 6.07 -22.08 7.44
N ILE A 207 7.21 -22.65 7.81
CA ILE A 207 8.19 -22.07 8.72
C ILE A 207 9.52 -21.94 7.98
N LEU A 208 9.93 -20.71 7.68
CA LEU A 208 11.20 -20.40 7.03
C LEU A 208 12.26 -20.02 8.06
N LEU A 209 13.34 -20.77 8.10
CA LEU A 209 14.52 -20.48 8.93
C LEU A 209 15.70 -20.06 8.05
N THR A 210 16.34 -18.93 8.35
CA THR A 210 17.53 -18.44 7.65
C THR A 210 18.40 -17.56 8.54
N ASP A 211 19.70 -17.52 8.26
CA ASP A 211 20.68 -16.64 8.90
C ASP A 211 21.19 -15.53 7.94
N GLY A 212 20.71 -15.50 6.70
CA GLY A 212 21.27 -14.67 5.65
C GLY A 212 20.29 -13.74 4.93
N TYR A 213 20.88 -13.04 3.96
CA TYR A 213 20.16 -12.19 3.01
C TYR A 213 19.80 -12.97 1.75
N ALA A 214 18.56 -12.78 1.25
CA ALA A 214 18.17 -13.41 -0.01
C ALA A 214 19.05 -12.96 -1.17
N THR A 215 19.75 -13.91 -1.79
CA THR A 215 20.69 -13.64 -2.89
C THR A 215 20.00 -13.50 -4.25
N ASP A 216 18.76 -13.93 -4.38
CA ASP A 216 18.00 -14.05 -5.62
C ASP A 216 16.81 -13.08 -5.75
N ASN A 217 16.62 -12.17 -4.80
CA ASN A 217 15.48 -11.23 -4.78
C ASN A 217 15.62 -10.07 -5.79
N GLY A 218 16.82 -9.91 -6.41
CA GLY A 218 17.10 -8.88 -7.38
C GLY A 218 17.28 -7.48 -6.76
N TRP A 219 17.71 -6.51 -7.59
CA TRP A 219 18.12 -5.17 -7.13
C TRP A 219 17.05 -4.39 -6.37
N PHE A 220 15.79 -4.58 -6.70
CA PHE A 220 14.66 -3.84 -6.10
C PHE A 220 13.82 -4.69 -5.15
N GLY A 221 14.21 -5.94 -4.89
CA GLY A 221 13.46 -6.81 -3.99
C GLY A 221 12.04 -7.17 -4.44
N TRP A 222 11.76 -7.18 -5.76
CA TRP A 222 10.41 -7.41 -6.28
C TRP A 222 10.08 -8.86 -6.55
N LYS A 223 11.09 -9.67 -6.79
CA LYS A 223 10.88 -11.06 -7.21
C LYS A 223 10.16 -11.89 -6.17
N ILE A 224 10.31 -11.55 -4.90
CA ILE A 224 9.63 -12.20 -3.78
C ILE A 224 8.10 -12.00 -3.79
N ASN A 225 7.60 -10.90 -4.36
CA ASN A 225 6.19 -10.56 -4.27
C ASN A 225 5.29 -11.59 -4.94
N ARG A 226 5.76 -12.22 -6.04
CA ARG A 226 4.96 -13.20 -6.79
C ARG A 226 4.63 -14.45 -5.95
N PRO A 227 5.61 -15.16 -5.37
CA PRO A 227 5.29 -16.29 -4.48
C PRO A 227 4.52 -15.85 -3.24
N LEU A 228 4.85 -14.69 -2.63
CA LEU A 228 4.10 -14.21 -1.48
C LEU A 228 2.62 -13.97 -1.78
N ASN A 229 2.29 -13.43 -2.95
CA ASN A 229 0.89 -13.28 -3.38
C ASN A 229 0.18 -14.62 -3.53
N TYR A 230 0.88 -15.66 -3.96
CA TYR A 230 0.32 -17.01 -4.03
C TYR A 230 -0.04 -17.53 -2.63
N PHE A 231 0.93 -17.51 -1.70
CA PHE A 231 0.72 -17.98 -0.33
C PHE A 231 -0.37 -17.19 0.40
N SER A 232 -0.38 -15.87 0.23
CA SER A 232 -1.44 -15.02 0.76
C SER A 232 -2.83 -15.40 0.23
N LYS A 233 -2.97 -15.59 -1.11
CA LYS A 233 -4.23 -15.98 -1.74
C LYS A 233 -4.73 -17.37 -1.35
N LYS A 234 -3.81 -18.26 -1.06
CA LYS A 234 -4.11 -19.64 -0.63
C LYS A 234 -4.23 -19.77 0.89
N HIS A 235 -4.10 -18.66 1.63
CA HIS A 235 -4.14 -18.63 3.08
C HIS A 235 -3.09 -19.54 3.76
N ILE A 236 -1.93 -19.68 3.12
CA ILE A 236 -0.80 -20.42 3.65
C ILE A 236 0.10 -19.43 4.40
N PRO A 237 0.08 -19.39 5.74
CA PRO A 237 0.97 -18.51 6.49
C PRO A 237 2.42 -18.98 6.37
N VAL A 238 3.31 -18.05 6.09
CA VAL A 238 4.76 -18.26 6.09
C VAL A 238 5.36 -17.52 7.27
N SER A 239 5.58 -18.23 8.36
CA SER A 239 6.31 -17.70 9.52
C SER A 239 7.80 -17.73 9.23
N THR A 240 8.52 -16.74 9.74
CA THR A 240 9.95 -16.59 9.50
C THR A 240 10.72 -16.55 10.82
N VAL A 241 11.84 -17.23 10.85
CA VAL A 241 12.79 -17.20 11.95
C VAL A 241 14.16 -16.79 11.40
N GLY A 242 14.62 -15.62 11.81
CA GLY A 242 15.92 -15.08 11.43
C GLY A 242 16.94 -15.30 12.53
N LEU A 243 18.13 -15.83 12.19
CA LEU A 243 19.23 -16.06 13.09
C LEU A 243 20.34 -15.03 12.82
N GLY A 244 20.87 -14.42 13.88
CA GLY A 244 22.01 -13.50 13.79
C GLY A 244 21.74 -12.26 12.93
N GLU A 245 22.50 -12.09 11.85
CA GLU A 245 22.43 -10.93 10.94
C GLU A 245 21.47 -11.13 9.75
N ALA A 246 20.49 -12.04 9.86
CA ALA A 246 19.50 -12.27 8.80
C ALA A 246 18.75 -10.99 8.37
N ASP A 247 18.28 -10.94 7.13
CA ASP A 247 17.50 -9.80 6.61
C ASP A 247 16.14 -9.68 7.28
N GLY A 248 16.11 -9.07 8.47
CA GLY A 248 14.89 -8.90 9.26
C GLY A 248 13.79 -8.15 8.53
N GLN A 249 14.11 -7.21 7.60
CA GLN A 249 13.10 -6.47 6.85
C GLN A 249 12.41 -7.37 5.81
N LEU A 250 13.17 -8.19 5.12
CA LEU A 250 12.61 -9.16 4.17
C LEU A 250 11.79 -10.21 4.90
N LEU A 251 12.29 -10.74 6.02
CA LEU A 251 11.61 -11.76 6.81
C LEU A 251 10.30 -11.21 7.41
N GLU A 252 10.30 -10.00 7.95
CA GLU A 252 9.09 -9.33 8.40
C GLU A 252 8.08 -9.15 7.25
N LYS A 253 8.54 -8.73 6.07
CA LYS A 253 7.69 -8.59 4.88
C LYS A 253 7.07 -9.92 4.46
N ILE A 254 7.83 -11.03 4.48
CA ILE A 254 7.32 -12.37 4.14
C ILE A 254 6.20 -12.75 5.13
N ALA A 255 6.48 -12.66 6.42
CA ALA A 255 5.54 -13.02 7.47
C ALA A 255 4.28 -12.13 7.43
N ASP A 256 4.44 -10.81 7.37
CA ASP A 256 3.31 -9.89 7.36
C ASP A 256 2.40 -10.07 6.15
N LYS A 257 2.97 -10.35 4.96
CA LYS A 257 2.18 -10.52 3.74
C LYS A 257 1.40 -11.83 3.67
N THR A 258 1.85 -12.84 4.39
CA THR A 258 1.26 -14.17 4.41
C THR A 258 0.56 -14.53 5.73
N ASP A 259 0.38 -13.55 6.62
CA ASP A 259 -0.20 -13.72 7.96
C ASP A 259 0.59 -14.67 8.87
N GLY A 260 1.89 -14.82 8.62
CA GLY A 260 2.84 -15.50 9.47
C GLY A 260 3.38 -14.64 10.62
N ILE A 261 4.27 -15.20 11.41
CA ILE A 261 4.97 -14.52 12.51
C ILE A 261 6.46 -14.41 12.16
N ASN A 262 7.03 -13.23 12.36
CA ASN A 262 8.48 -13.04 12.26
C ASN A 262 9.10 -13.02 13.66
N VAL A 263 10.11 -13.85 13.85
CA VAL A 263 10.92 -13.91 15.08
C VAL A 263 12.39 -13.78 14.71
N MET A 264 13.07 -12.83 15.32
CA MET A 264 14.51 -12.64 15.17
C MET A 264 15.22 -13.07 16.44
N VAL A 265 16.28 -13.87 16.32
CA VAL A 265 17.12 -14.31 17.42
C VAL A 265 18.57 -14.00 17.13
N SER A 266 19.29 -13.58 18.16
CA SER A 266 20.71 -13.24 18.05
C SER A 266 21.62 -14.46 18.24
N ASP A 267 21.11 -15.51 18.87
CA ASP A 267 21.87 -16.69 19.24
C ASP A 267 21.09 -17.96 18.89
N VAL A 268 21.82 -18.96 18.44
CA VAL A 268 21.29 -20.28 18.07
C VAL A 268 20.63 -21.00 19.25
N GLU A 269 21.03 -20.70 20.49
CA GLU A 269 20.41 -21.25 21.69
C GLU A 269 18.94 -20.85 21.86
N GLN A 270 18.55 -19.67 21.31
CA GLN A 270 17.19 -19.16 21.35
C GLN A 270 16.32 -19.68 20.20
N LEU A 271 16.91 -20.40 19.26
CA LEU A 271 16.26 -20.85 18.04
C LEU A 271 15.04 -21.73 18.31
N LYS A 272 15.11 -22.54 19.32
CA LYS A 272 14.01 -23.44 19.72
C LYS A 272 12.77 -22.69 20.16
N GLU A 273 12.90 -21.70 21.06
CA GLU A 273 11.80 -20.87 21.53
C GLU A 273 11.25 -19.99 20.40
N ALA A 274 12.12 -19.51 19.53
CA ALA A 274 11.76 -18.74 18.35
C ALA A 274 10.89 -19.57 17.39
N MET A 275 11.31 -20.78 17.08
CA MET A 275 10.55 -21.66 16.20
C MET A 275 9.22 -22.10 16.82
N GLN A 276 9.16 -22.35 18.13
CA GLN A 276 7.89 -22.61 18.82
C GLN A 276 6.95 -21.40 18.75
N SER A 277 7.48 -20.19 18.86
CA SER A 277 6.69 -18.97 18.70
C SER A 277 6.20 -18.76 17.27
N ALA A 278 6.97 -19.19 16.27
CA ALA A 278 6.63 -19.07 14.86
C ALA A 278 5.49 -20.01 14.42
N ILE A 279 5.24 -21.08 15.16
CA ILE A 279 4.12 -22.02 14.89
C ILE A 279 2.77 -21.42 15.31
N VAL A 280 2.77 -20.52 16.28
CA VAL A 280 1.52 -19.91 16.75
C VAL A 280 0.90 -19.10 15.60
N ARG A 281 -0.28 -19.49 15.15
CA ARG A 281 -1.00 -18.72 14.13
C ARG A 281 -1.38 -17.35 14.67
N LYS A 282 -0.97 -16.31 13.95
CA LYS A 282 -1.36 -14.95 14.26
C LYS A 282 -2.85 -14.75 14.03
N ASP A 283 -3.56 -14.12 14.99
CA ASP A 283 -4.90 -13.64 14.76
C ASP A 283 -4.88 -12.70 13.55
N MET A 284 -5.60 -13.06 12.49
CA MET A 284 -5.62 -12.29 11.26
C MET A 284 -6.36 -10.98 11.48
N SER A 285 -5.62 -9.90 11.72
CA SER A 285 -6.17 -8.55 11.71
C SER A 285 -5.96 -7.91 10.33
N ARG A 286 -7.04 -7.40 9.74
CA ARG A 286 -7.00 -6.64 8.49
C ARG A 286 -7.00 -5.17 8.79
N ASN A 287 -6.40 -4.40 7.91
CA ASN A 287 -6.64 -2.97 7.89
C ASN A 287 -6.64 -2.42 6.45
N LEU A 288 -7.14 -1.21 6.31
CA LEU A 288 -7.33 -0.55 5.03
C LEU A 288 -6.01 -0.34 4.24
N LEU A 289 -4.87 -0.26 4.95
CA LEU A 289 -3.55 -0.05 4.34
C LEU A 289 -2.83 -1.36 4.02
N SER A 290 -3.15 -2.47 4.71
CA SER A 290 -2.48 -3.74 4.47
C SER A 290 -3.26 -4.60 3.48
N TYR A 291 -2.51 -5.21 2.56
CA TYR A 291 -3.04 -6.13 1.55
C TYR A 291 -3.13 -7.55 2.13
N ARG A 292 -4.11 -7.80 2.99
CA ARG A 292 -4.36 -9.12 3.56
C ARG A 292 -5.66 -9.68 3.00
N GLU A 293 -5.55 -10.68 2.13
CA GLU A 293 -6.68 -11.24 1.39
C GLU A 293 -7.37 -12.43 2.07
N SER A 294 -7.22 -12.63 3.37
CA SER A 294 -7.86 -13.72 4.09
C SER A 294 -9.37 -13.52 4.28
N VAL A 295 -10.15 -13.36 3.19
CA VAL A 295 -11.57 -12.99 3.28
C VAL A 295 -12.45 -13.86 2.40
N ALA A 296 -13.65 -14.18 2.93
CA ALA A 296 -14.69 -14.88 2.18
C ALA A 296 -15.16 -14.16 0.91
N MET A 297 -14.96 -12.83 0.80
CA MET A 297 -15.36 -12.01 -0.34
C MET A 297 -14.27 -10.99 -0.72
N PRO A 298 -13.13 -11.41 -1.27
CA PRO A 298 -12.00 -10.50 -1.56
C PRO A 298 -12.40 -9.35 -2.49
N TRP A 299 -13.32 -9.57 -3.44
CA TRP A 299 -13.80 -8.54 -4.37
C TRP A 299 -14.50 -7.36 -3.67
N LEU A 300 -15.18 -7.61 -2.54
CA LEU A 300 -15.85 -6.56 -1.77
C LEU A 300 -14.83 -5.60 -1.16
N TYR A 301 -13.73 -6.12 -0.64
CA TYR A 301 -12.68 -5.31 -0.04
C TYR A 301 -11.91 -4.50 -1.09
N VAL A 302 -11.68 -5.07 -2.28
CA VAL A 302 -11.16 -4.34 -3.44
C VAL A 302 -12.07 -3.17 -3.79
N LEU A 303 -13.37 -3.43 -3.88
CA LEU A 303 -14.37 -2.39 -4.17
C LEU A 303 -14.41 -1.31 -3.09
N MET A 304 -14.35 -1.69 -1.81
CA MET A 304 -14.32 -0.74 -0.69
C MET A 304 -13.08 0.16 -0.73
N ARG A 305 -11.90 -0.38 -1.04
CA ARG A 305 -10.68 0.43 -1.19
C ARG A 305 -10.75 1.39 -2.37
N ILE A 306 -11.25 0.94 -3.52
CA ILE A 306 -11.48 1.80 -4.68
C ILE A 306 -12.45 2.93 -4.32
N LEU A 307 -13.54 2.63 -3.63
CA LEU A 307 -14.51 3.61 -3.17
C LEU A 307 -13.88 4.60 -2.19
N PHE A 308 -13.09 4.11 -1.24
CA PHE A 308 -12.38 4.95 -0.28
C PHE A 308 -11.42 5.93 -0.97
N ILE A 309 -10.59 5.45 -1.91
CA ILE A 309 -9.69 6.31 -2.69
C ILE A 309 -10.47 7.35 -3.50
N THR A 310 -11.63 6.97 -4.03
CA THR A 310 -12.51 7.92 -4.75
C THR A 310 -13.00 9.02 -3.82
N ILE A 311 -13.43 8.68 -2.61
CA ILE A 311 -13.88 9.65 -1.60
C ILE A 311 -12.73 10.56 -1.18
N LEU A 312 -11.53 10.02 -0.94
CA LEU A 312 -10.34 10.82 -0.64
C LEU A 312 -10.07 11.86 -1.72
N GLY A 313 -10.12 11.46 -2.99
CA GLY A 313 -9.88 12.37 -4.11
C GLY A 313 -10.97 13.46 -4.25
N ILE A 314 -12.23 13.13 -3.97
CA ILE A 314 -13.32 14.10 -3.95
C ILE A 314 -13.11 15.13 -2.84
N ILE A 315 -12.80 14.70 -1.62
CA ILE A 315 -12.54 15.60 -0.49
C ILE A 315 -11.34 16.51 -0.78
N ALA A 316 -10.25 15.94 -1.30
CA ALA A 316 -9.07 16.72 -1.71
C ALA A 316 -9.39 17.77 -2.78
N MET A 317 -10.29 17.47 -3.70
CA MET A 317 -10.74 18.42 -4.70
C MET A 317 -11.64 19.51 -4.12
N ILE A 318 -12.53 19.18 -3.19
CA ILE A 318 -13.36 20.18 -2.48
C ILE A 318 -12.44 21.15 -1.75
N GLU A 319 -11.42 20.65 -1.06
CA GLU A 319 -10.44 21.46 -0.33
C GLU A 319 -9.72 22.43 -1.29
N LYS A 320 -9.27 21.96 -2.46
CA LYS A 320 -8.69 22.81 -3.48
C LYS A 320 -9.66 23.87 -3.98
N LEU A 321 -10.90 23.50 -4.32
CA LEU A 321 -11.89 24.45 -4.85
C LEU A 321 -12.18 25.59 -3.88
N VAL A 322 -12.15 25.27 -2.59
CA VAL A 322 -12.34 26.25 -1.51
C VAL A 322 -11.14 27.18 -1.37
N ILE A 323 -9.91 26.66 -1.44
CA ILE A 323 -8.68 27.46 -1.33
C ILE A 323 -8.53 28.40 -2.54
N VAL A 324 -8.83 27.91 -3.73
CA VAL A 324 -8.66 28.66 -4.99
C VAL A 324 -9.85 29.56 -5.29
N ASN A 325 -10.94 29.45 -4.50
CA ASN A 325 -12.19 30.22 -4.67
C ASN A 325 -12.71 30.25 -6.13
N ASN A 326 -12.63 29.10 -6.81
CA ASN A 326 -13.12 29.00 -8.18
C ASN A 326 -14.56 28.50 -8.18
N MET A 327 -15.51 29.43 -8.26
CA MET A 327 -16.95 29.12 -8.17
C MET A 327 -17.56 28.61 -9.48
N GLU A 328 -16.86 28.72 -10.62
CA GLU A 328 -17.37 28.30 -11.91
C GLU A 328 -17.06 26.82 -12.20
N SER A 329 -18.03 26.09 -12.70
CA SER A 329 -17.90 24.69 -13.12
C SER A 329 -17.52 23.69 -12.02
N GLN A 330 -17.82 23.96 -10.74
CA GLN A 330 -17.48 23.10 -9.59
C GLN A 330 -17.96 21.65 -9.78
N GLY A 331 -19.18 21.45 -10.26
CA GLY A 331 -19.73 20.10 -10.48
C GLY A 331 -18.92 19.30 -11.51
N LEU A 332 -18.48 19.93 -12.61
CA LEU A 332 -17.66 19.26 -13.62
C LEU A 332 -16.27 18.91 -13.07
N ILE A 333 -15.66 19.81 -12.31
CA ILE A 333 -14.34 19.58 -11.69
C ILE A 333 -14.41 18.43 -10.70
N LEU A 334 -15.44 18.39 -9.84
CA LEU A 334 -15.67 17.30 -8.89
C LEU A 334 -15.90 15.97 -9.62
N PHE A 335 -16.67 15.97 -10.70
CA PHE A 335 -16.92 14.78 -11.50
C PHE A 335 -15.63 14.23 -12.14
N VAL A 336 -14.80 15.10 -12.73
CA VAL A 336 -13.50 14.71 -13.30
C VAL A 336 -12.57 14.18 -12.21
N SER A 337 -12.58 14.80 -11.02
CA SER A 337 -11.80 14.32 -9.88
C SER A 337 -12.26 12.94 -9.41
N ALA A 338 -13.57 12.71 -9.33
CA ALA A 338 -14.12 11.41 -8.96
C ALA A 338 -13.67 10.31 -9.94
N ILE A 339 -13.73 10.59 -11.26
CA ILE A 339 -13.27 9.65 -12.28
C ILE A 339 -11.75 9.41 -12.16
N GLY A 340 -10.95 10.45 -11.97
CA GLY A 340 -9.51 10.34 -11.83
C GLY A 340 -9.10 9.54 -10.58
N SER A 341 -9.79 9.76 -9.46
CA SER A 341 -9.54 9.03 -8.22
C SER A 341 -10.03 7.58 -8.27
N LEU A 342 -11.14 7.34 -8.97
CA LEU A 342 -11.61 5.98 -9.27
C LEU A 342 -10.57 5.22 -10.11
N ALA A 343 -10.03 5.85 -11.15
CA ALA A 343 -8.99 5.27 -11.98
C ALA A 343 -7.70 5.01 -11.17
N ALA A 344 -7.33 5.91 -10.24
CA ALA A 344 -6.19 5.72 -9.35
C ALA A 344 -6.40 4.51 -8.41
N GLY A 345 -7.61 4.33 -7.87
CA GLY A 345 -7.98 3.16 -7.06
C GLY A 345 -7.89 1.85 -7.85
N ILE A 346 -8.44 1.81 -9.06
CA ILE A 346 -8.35 0.65 -9.95
C ILE A 346 -6.88 0.34 -10.30
N LEU A 347 -6.09 1.37 -10.61
CA LEU A 347 -4.66 1.22 -10.92
C LEU A 347 -3.89 0.59 -9.75
N LEU A 348 -4.17 1.04 -8.53
CA LEU A 348 -3.56 0.49 -7.32
C LEU A 348 -3.90 -1.00 -7.17
N GLU A 349 -5.18 -1.36 -7.27
CA GLU A 349 -5.63 -2.74 -7.12
C GLU A 349 -5.07 -3.67 -8.22
N VAL A 350 -5.10 -3.22 -9.48
CA VAL A 350 -4.53 -3.99 -10.61
C VAL A 350 -3.01 -4.13 -10.46
N GLY A 351 -2.32 -3.07 -10.05
CA GLY A 351 -0.87 -3.10 -9.85
C GLY A 351 -0.44 -4.11 -8.80
N ILE A 352 -1.15 -4.16 -7.67
CA ILE A 352 -0.81 -5.08 -6.58
C ILE A 352 -1.29 -6.50 -6.90
N ASN A 353 -2.56 -6.69 -7.28
CA ASN A 353 -3.16 -8.01 -7.42
C ASN A 353 -2.80 -8.73 -8.73
N VAL A 354 -2.65 -7.99 -9.83
CA VAL A 354 -2.40 -8.58 -11.16
C VAL A 354 -0.92 -8.50 -11.53
N LEU A 355 -0.28 -7.33 -11.32
CA LEU A 355 1.11 -7.11 -11.72
C LEU A 355 2.11 -7.49 -10.61
N SER A 356 1.64 -7.82 -9.40
CA SER A 356 2.47 -8.19 -8.24
C SER A 356 3.54 -7.13 -7.90
N MET A 357 3.21 -5.86 -8.10
CA MET A 357 4.10 -4.75 -7.79
C MET A 357 4.15 -4.48 -6.29
N PRO A 358 5.26 -3.92 -5.76
CA PRO A 358 5.34 -3.52 -4.36
C PRO A 358 4.23 -2.53 -3.99
N GLU A 359 3.59 -2.75 -2.85
CA GLU A 359 2.48 -1.92 -2.38
C GLU A 359 2.85 -0.44 -2.25
N THR A 360 4.01 -0.14 -1.67
CA THR A 360 4.52 1.24 -1.53
C THR A 360 4.66 1.94 -2.87
N VAL A 361 5.16 1.24 -3.90
CA VAL A 361 5.30 1.80 -5.26
C VAL A 361 3.93 2.09 -5.85
N MET A 362 2.98 1.16 -5.69
CA MET A 362 1.63 1.35 -6.22
C MET A 362 0.85 2.44 -5.49
N ARG A 363 1.01 2.57 -4.16
CA ARG A 363 0.45 3.69 -3.39
C ARG A 363 1.02 5.02 -3.85
N LEU A 364 2.32 5.09 -4.13
CA LEU A 364 2.97 6.29 -4.67
C LEU A 364 2.41 6.66 -6.04
N ILE A 365 2.27 5.69 -6.95
CA ILE A 365 1.68 5.91 -8.29
C ILE A 365 0.23 6.37 -8.16
N ALA A 366 -0.58 5.75 -7.30
CA ALA A 366 -1.96 6.15 -7.04
C ALA A 366 -2.05 7.57 -6.46
N ALA A 367 -1.17 7.94 -5.55
CA ALA A 367 -1.11 9.29 -4.99
C ALA A 367 -0.74 10.34 -6.05
N VAL A 368 0.21 10.04 -6.94
CA VAL A 368 0.53 10.91 -8.08
C VAL A 368 -0.66 11.02 -9.03
N ALA A 369 -1.33 9.93 -9.34
CA ALA A 369 -2.52 9.93 -10.19
C ALA A 369 -3.67 10.75 -9.58
N MET A 370 -3.90 10.66 -8.26
CA MET A 370 -4.84 11.54 -7.55
C MET A 370 -4.39 13.00 -7.58
N GLY A 371 -3.09 13.27 -7.43
CA GLY A 371 -2.51 14.62 -7.46
C GLY A 371 -2.63 15.31 -8.82
N ILE A 372 -2.80 14.56 -9.92
CA ILE A 372 -3.04 15.13 -11.26
C ILE A 372 -4.41 15.82 -11.32
N THR A 373 -5.42 15.30 -10.63
CA THR A 373 -6.78 15.85 -10.69
C THR A 373 -6.87 17.27 -10.15
N PRO A 374 -6.24 17.66 -9.03
CA PRO A 374 -6.18 19.05 -8.57
C PRO A 374 -5.42 20.00 -9.51
N ALA A 375 -4.53 19.49 -10.36
CA ALA A 375 -3.81 20.34 -11.31
C ALA A 375 -4.68 20.83 -12.48
N TYR A 376 -5.83 20.22 -12.69
CA TYR A 376 -6.73 20.58 -13.78
C TYR A 376 -7.55 21.82 -13.39
N VAL A 377 -7.27 22.95 -14.02
CA VAL A 377 -7.98 24.23 -13.81
C VAL A 377 -8.70 24.60 -15.10
N ILE A 378 -10.03 24.69 -15.05
CA ILE A 378 -10.82 25.26 -16.15
C ILE A 378 -10.98 26.75 -15.83
N LYS A 379 -10.23 27.64 -16.52
CA LYS A 379 -10.55 29.07 -16.54
C LYS A 379 -11.68 29.28 -17.52
N THR A 380 -12.84 29.65 -17.00
CA THR A 380 -13.89 30.29 -17.82
C THR A 380 -13.53 31.76 -17.98
N ASN A 381 -13.60 32.25 -19.22
CA ASN A 381 -13.33 33.67 -19.50
C ASN A 381 -14.30 34.56 -18.71
N THR A 382 -13.75 35.40 -17.84
CA THR A 382 -14.46 36.57 -17.36
C THR A 382 -14.76 37.46 -18.57
N TYR A 383 -16.03 37.73 -18.77
CA TYR A 383 -16.47 38.76 -19.73
C TYR A 383 -15.92 40.08 -19.23
N HIS A 384 -14.89 40.61 -19.89
CA HIS A 384 -14.59 42.03 -19.82
C HIS A 384 -15.50 42.70 -20.85
N PRO A 385 -16.57 43.39 -20.40
CA PRO A 385 -17.22 44.29 -21.31
C PRO A 385 -16.14 45.31 -21.74
N TYR A 386 -15.96 45.50 -23.03
CA TYR A 386 -15.14 46.58 -23.54
C TYR A 386 -15.60 47.83 -22.84
N SER A 387 -14.77 48.45 -22.02
CA SER A 387 -14.86 49.88 -21.74
C SER A 387 -14.59 50.52 -23.09
N LEU A 388 -15.64 51.04 -23.73
CA LEU A 388 -15.46 52.01 -24.77
C LEU A 388 -14.66 53.13 -24.12
N ASP A 389 -13.41 53.28 -24.51
CA ASP A 389 -12.61 54.41 -24.10
C ASP A 389 -13.41 55.65 -24.55
N GLU A 390 -13.88 56.47 -23.61
CA GLU A 390 -14.55 57.73 -23.81
C GLU A 390 -13.66 58.76 -24.55
N ASP A 391 -12.41 58.40 -24.81
CA ASP A 391 -11.39 59.30 -25.43
C ASP A 391 -11.50 59.30 -27.01
N GLU A 392 -12.28 58.45 -27.63
CA GLU A 392 -12.41 58.43 -29.11
C GLU A 392 -13.58 59.27 -29.65
N PHE A 393 -14.41 59.87 -28.78
CA PHE A 393 -15.48 60.78 -29.18
C PHE A 393 -15.12 62.30 -29.09
N GLY A 394 -13.84 62.59 -28.83
CA GLY A 394 -13.37 63.98 -28.63
C GLY A 394 -12.95 64.74 -29.87
N GLU A 395 -13.00 64.18 -31.08
CA GLU A 395 -12.38 64.85 -32.25
C GLU A 395 -13.23 64.81 -33.55
N TYR A 396 -14.53 65.01 -33.43
CA TYR A 396 -15.34 65.32 -34.64
C TYR A 396 -16.27 66.53 -34.39
N GLY A 397 -15.74 67.66 -34.81
CA GLY A 397 -16.52 68.67 -35.45
C GLY A 397 -17.20 69.72 -34.60
N SER A 398 -16.45 70.73 -34.17
CA SER A 398 -17.01 72.07 -34.07
C SER A 398 -17.27 72.62 -35.54
N TYR A 399 -18.45 72.47 -36.05
CA TYR A 399 -18.91 73.31 -37.15
C TYR A 399 -19.87 74.32 -36.58
N SER A 400 -19.37 75.57 -36.53
CA SER A 400 -20.18 76.76 -36.38
C SER A 400 -21.02 76.97 -37.64
N GLY A 401 -22.30 76.93 -37.47
CA GLY A 401 -23.26 77.33 -38.51
C GLY A 401 -24.27 78.26 -37.89
N SER A 402 -23.97 79.54 -37.94
CA SER A 402 -24.92 80.62 -37.78
C SER A 402 -25.98 80.64 -38.89
N GLY A 403 -27.22 80.52 -38.52
CA GLY A 403 -28.32 80.67 -39.49
C GLY A 403 -29.64 80.94 -38.76
N GLY A 404 -29.86 82.20 -38.47
CA GLY A 404 -31.14 82.66 -37.98
C GLY A 404 -32.24 82.57 -39.05
N MET A 405 -33.43 82.18 -38.58
CA MET A 405 -34.68 82.64 -39.27
C MET A 405 -35.79 82.72 -38.21
N ARG A 406 -36.23 83.96 -37.99
CA ARG A 406 -37.54 84.30 -37.47
C ARG A 406 -38.58 83.95 -38.52
N VAL A 407 -39.70 83.50 -38.06
CA VAL A 407 -41.03 83.95 -38.62
C VAL A 407 -42.14 83.46 -37.66
N ASN A 408 -42.92 84.43 -37.16
CA ASN A 408 -44.26 84.47 -36.60
C ASN A 408 -44.83 83.34 -35.78
#